data_09db77da09874b81febdab5ea41c20f5
#
_entry.id   09db77da09874b81febdab5ea41c20f5
#
_cell.length_a   1.000
_cell.length_b   1.000
_cell.length_c   1.000
_cell.angle_alpha   90.00
_cell.angle_beta   90.00
_cell.angle_gamma   90.00
#
_symmetry.space_group_name_H-M   'P 1'
#
loop_
_entity.id
_entity.type
_entity.pdbx_description
1 polymer ?
#
loop_
_entity_poly.entity_id
_entity_poly.type
_entity_poly.pdbx_seq_one_letter_code
_entity_poly.pdbx_strand_id
1 'polypeptide(L)'
;GVFLFSAVSKNPVKTAGVINNPDENLQETPFSEDIVEITSSGFAPATLEISKRSAITWINKDVEEHWPASAIHPTHDVYPGSSIEKCGTSEEKNIFDACHGLATGEIWSFTFNEVGSWNYHDHLVNGRFGKIIVTE
;
A
#
# COMPACT_ATOMS: atom_id res chain seq x y z
N GLY A 1 6.51 -25.54 -21.25
CA GLY A 1 5.83 -25.45 -21.16
C GLY A 1 5.65 -25.70 -20.85
N VAL A 2 5.63 -25.53 -20.34
CA VAL A 2 5.03 -25.42 -20.10
C VAL A 2 4.78 -25.46 -19.56
N PHE A 3 4.73 -25.33 -19.36
CA PHE A 3 4.24 -25.08 -18.89
C PHE A 3 3.93 -24.98 -18.38
N LEU A 4 4.07 -24.49 -17.61
CA LEU A 4 3.59 -24.15 -17.20
C LEU A 4 3.32 -23.98 -16.81
N PHE A 5 3.48 -24.16 -16.73
CA PHE A 5 3.11 -23.73 -16.36
C PHE A 5 2.79 -23.55 -15.96
N SER A 6 3.03 -22.95 -15.05
CA SER A 6 2.59 -22.54 -14.81
C SER A 6 2.40 -22.34 -14.32
N ALA A 7 2.69 -21.98 -13.90
CA ALA A 7 2.31 -21.51 -13.54
C ALA A 7 2.22 -21.34 -13.02
N VAL A 8 2.35 -21.11 -12.40
CA VAL A 8 2.02 -20.67 -12.06
C VAL A 8 1.81 -20.55 -11.58
N SER A 9 2.07 -20.43 -11.05
CA SER A 9 1.65 -20.08 -10.74
C SER A 9 1.51 -20.02 -10.30
N LYS A 10 1.61 -19.40 -9.73
CA LYS A 10 1.35 -19.18 -9.42
C LYS A 10 1.37 -18.91 -9.02
N ASN A 11 1.57 -18.86 -8.62
CA ASN A 11 1.45 -18.46 -8.44
C ASN A 11 1.77 -18.24 -8.13
N PRO A 12 2.09 -17.62 -7.74
CA PRO A 12 2.18 -17.40 -7.57
C PRO A 12 2.62 -17.30 -7.37
N VAL A 13 2.89 -17.13 -6.97
CA VAL A 13 2.99 -16.87 -7.08
C VAL A 13 3.57 -16.79 -6.96
N LYS A 14 3.90 -16.50 -6.31
CA LYS A 14 4.11 -16.33 -6.50
C LYS A 14 4.69 -16.26 -6.33
N THR A 15 5.03 -16.14 -6.14
CA THR A 15 5.24 -16.06 -6.44
C THR A 15 5.72 -16.04 -6.52
N ALA A 16 6.22 -15.92 -6.16
CA ALA A 16 6.28 -15.82 -6.70
C ALA A 16 6.72 -16.13 -7.03
N GLY A 17 7.20 -16.12 -6.88
CA GLY A 17 7.05 -16.17 -7.50
C GLY A 17 7.64 -16.64 -8.01
N VAL A 18 7.99 -16.96 -7.97
CA VAL A 18 8.05 -17.18 -8.85
C VAL A 18 8.52 -17.88 -9.55
N ILE A 19 8.94 -18.00 -9.84
CA ILE A 19 8.86 -18.41 -10.74
C ILE A 19 9.55 -19.03 -11.48
N ASN A 20 9.86 -19.33 -11.84
CA ASN A 20 10.03 -19.64 -12.88
C ASN A 20 10.24 -20.00 -13.77
N ASN A 21 10.70 -19.93 -14.13
CA ASN A 21 10.51 -19.95 -15.30
C ASN A 21 11.07 -19.97 -16.05
N PRO A 22 11.53 -20.10 -16.48
CA PRO A 22 11.78 -19.71 -17.24
C PRO A 22 11.89 -19.47 -17.98
N ASP A 23 11.86 -19.30 -17.96
CA ASP A 23 11.61 -18.67 -18.67
C ASP A 23 11.59 -18.32 -18.69
N GLU A 24 11.52 -17.91 -18.19
CA GLU A 24 11.17 -17.22 -18.03
C GLU A 24 11.31 -16.49 -17.88
N ASN A 25 11.70 -16.69 -17.79
CA ASN A 25 11.56 -15.71 -17.71
C ASN A 25 11.21 -15.18 -17.65
N LEU A 26 11.02 -14.95 -17.24
CA LEU A 26 10.37 -14.13 -17.05
C LEU A 26 10.29 -13.53 -16.82
N GLN A 27 10.36 -13.08 -16.75
CA GLN A 27 10.04 -12.24 -16.41
C GLN A 27 9.63 -11.69 -16.21
N GLU A 28 9.36 -11.34 -15.97
CA GLU A 28 8.61 -10.63 -15.62
C GLU A 28 8.40 -10.02 -15.09
N THR A 29 8.32 -9.50 -15.24
CA THR A 29 8.21 -8.81 -14.45
C THR A 29 7.62 -8.60 -13.86
N PRO A 30 7.65 -9.02 -13.63
CA PRO A 30 6.68 -8.54 -12.84
C PRO A 30 7.00 -7.28 -12.24
N PHE A 31 6.14 -6.54 -11.97
CA PHE A 31 6.43 -5.36 -11.24
C PHE A 31 6.62 -5.75 -9.80
N SER A 32 7.47 -5.03 -9.10
CA SER A 32 7.59 -5.25 -7.67
C SER A 32 6.51 -4.45 -6.99
N GLU A 33 5.97 -5.05 -5.97
CA GLU A 33 4.95 -4.44 -5.16
C GLU A 33 5.61 -3.84 -3.93
N ASP A 34 5.30 -2.58 -3.66
CA ASP A 34 5.68 -1.97 -2.39
C ASP A 34 4.52 -2.21 -1.43
N ILE A 35 4.78 -2.98 -0.41
CA ILE A 35 3.72 -3.43 0.50
C ILE A 35 4.04 -2.98 1.92
N VAL A 36 3.01 -2.47 2.60
CA VAL A 36 3.05 -2.20 4.03
C VAL A 36 2.05 -3.14 4.68
N GLU A 37 2.52 -3.93 5.64
CA GLU A 37 1.62 -4.77 6.41
C GLU A 37 1.18 -4.03 7.66
N ILE A 38 -0.09 -4.16 8.01
CA ILE A 38 -0.61 -3.57 9.24
C ILE A 38 -0.74 -4.70 10.24
N THR A 39 0.01 -4.60 11.33
CA THR A 39 0.07 -5.64 12.36
C THR A 39 -0.44 -5.08 13.67
N SER A 40 -0.50 -5.94 14.69
CA SER A 40 -0.89 -5.49 16.02
C SER A 40 0.10 -4.50 16.61
N SER A 41 1.32 -4.40 16.03
CA SER A 41 2.35 -3.48 16.50
C SER A 41 2.43 -2.20 15.69
N GLY A 42 1.71 -2.12 14.56
CA GLY A 42 1.73 -0.95 13.69
C GLY A 42 2.05 -1.30 12.26
N PHE A 43 2.53 -0.30 11.51
CA PHE A 43 2.85 -0.45 10.09
C PHE A 43 4.24 -1.05 9.92
N ALA A 44 4.38 -2.02 9.03
CA ALA A 44 5.65 -2.69 8.77
C ALA A 44 5.87 -2.80 7.25
N PRO A 45 6.87 -2.12 6.69
CA PRO A 45 7.80 -1.24 7.37
C PRO A 45 7.14 0.08 7.77
N ALA A 46 7.65 0.71 8.81
CA ALA A 46 7.12 1.98 9.26
C ALA A 46 7.54 3.13 8.34
N THR A 47 8.70 3.00 7.71
CA THR A 47 9.19 3.98 6.74
C THR A 47 9.52 3.24 5.45
N LEU A 48 9.04 3.78 4.33
CA LEU A 48 9.27 3.18 3.01
C LEU A 48 9.57 4.28 2.02
N GLU A 49 10.61 4.04 1.21
CA GLU A 49 11.01 4.99 0.17
C GLU A 49 10.62 4.43 -1.19
N ILE A 50 9.99 5.26 -2.01
CA ILE A 50 9.53 4.87 -3.35
C ILE A 50 9.83 5.99 -4.34
N SER A 51 9.75 5.65 -5.62
CA SER A 51 9.85 6.64 -6.68
C SER A 51 8.49 7.26 -6.94
N LYS A 52 8.51 8.49 -7.43
CA LYS A 52 7.31 9.20 -7.86
C LYS A 52 6.48 8.32 -8.81
N ARG A 53 5.19 8.36 -8.65
CA ARG A 53 4.19 7.61 -9.44
C ARG A 53 4.15 6.13 -9.13
N SER A 54 4.79 5.70 -8.05
CA SER A 54 4.69 4.32 -7.57
C SER A 54 3.49 4.18 -6.66
N ALA A 55 2.95 2.97 -6.62
CA ALA A 55 1.84 2.65 -5.73
C ALA A 55 2.32 1.83 -4.55
N ILE A 56 1.69 2.03 -3.42
CA ILE A 56 1.90 1.20 -2.23
C ILE A 56 0.58 0.52 -1.90
N THR A 57 0.65 -0.74 -1.49
CA THR A 57 -0.50 -1.51 -1.06
C THR A 57 -0.38 -1.77 0.44
N TRP A 58 -1.40 -1.40 1.18
CA TRP A 58 -1.50 -1.73 2.61
C TRP A 58 -2.36 -2.98 2.75
N ILE A 59 -1.90 -3.92 3.57
CA ILE A 59 -2.62 -5.17 3.83
C ILE A 59 -2.84 -5.29 5.32
N ASN A 60 -4.09 -5.40 5.77
CA ASN A 60 -4.36 -5.57 7.20
C ASN A 60 -4.18 -7.05 7.58
N LYS A 61 -3.14 -7.32 8.36
CA LYS A 61 -2.84 -8.65 8.87
C LYS A 61 -3.31 -8.85 10.31
N ASP A 62 -3.91 -7.81 10.90
CA ASP A 62 -4.35 -7.86 12.29
C ASP A 62 -5.82 -8.29 12.37
N VAL A 63 -6.24 -8.67 13.55
CA VAL A 63 -7.65 -9.03 13.79
C VAL A 63 -8.53 -7.80 13.99
N GLU A 64 -7.92 -6.62 14.26
CA GLU A 64 -8.64 -5.37 14.43
C GLU A 64 -8.65 -4.59 13.13
N GLU A 65 -9.61 -3.67 13.00
CA GLU A 65 -9.66 -2.80 11.84
C GLU A 65 -8.62 -1.69 11.97
N HIS A 66 -8.09 -1.26 10.83
CA HIS A 66 -7.09 -0.19 10.75
C HIS A 66 -7.39 0.69 9.54
N TRP A 67 -7.07 1.97 9.66
CA TRP A 67 -7.43 2.95 8.62
C TRP A 67 -6.23 3.85 8.39
N PRO A 68 -5.34 3.49 7.44
CA PRO A 68 -4.19 4.35 7.13
C PRO A 68 -4.63 5.60 6.38
N ALA A 69 -4.07 6.73 6.76
CA ALA A 69 -4.41 8.01 6.16
C ALA A 69 -3.30 9.03 6.42
N SER A 70 -3.19 9.99 5.51
CA SER A 70 -2.25 11.10 5.64
C SER A 70 -2.38 11.75 7.03
N ALA A 71 -1.26 12.20 7.59
CA ALA A 71 -1.31 13.05 8.78
C ALA A 71 -2.06 14.33 8.41
N ILE A 72 -2.57 15.04 9.30
CA ILE A 72 -2.64 14.92 10.73
C ILE A 72 -4.03 14.43 11.10
N HIS A 73 -4.16 13.77 12.24
CA HIS A 73 -5.48 13.38 12.75
C HIS A 73 -6.21 14.63 13.27
N PRO A 74 -7.47 14.86 12.95
CA PRO A 74 -8.36 14.05 12.13
C PRO A 74 -8.58 14.56 10.71
N THR A 75 -7.84 15.58 10.27
CA THR A 75 -8.09 16.25 8.99
C THR A 75 -7.50 15.52 7.79
N HIS A 76 -6.36 14.79 7.98
CA HIS A 76 -5.71 13.97 6.96
C HIS A 76 -5.28 14.80 5.74
N ASP A 77 -4.69 15.96 5.98
CA ASP A 77 -4.47 16.95 4.92
C ASP A 77 -3.00 17.30 4.66
N VAL A 78 -2.04 16.54 5.22
CA VAL A 78 -0.63 16.86 4.99
C VAL A 78 -0.19 16.48 3.58
N TYR A 79 -0.64 15.33 3.07
CA TYR A 79 -0.31 14.99 1.69
C TYR A 79 -1.09 15.93 0.76
N PRO A 80 -0.41 16.54 -0.25
CA PRO A 80 -1.06 17.54 -1.11
C PRO A 80 -2.35 17.02 -1.73
N GLY A 81 -3.41 17.80 -1.57
CA GLY A 81 -4.72 17.46 -2.11
C GLY A 81 -5.57 16.56 -1.24
N SER A 82 -5.01 16.02 -0.16
CA SER A 82 -5.76 15.13 0.71
C SER A 82 -6.57 15.90 1.76
N SER A 83 -7.71 15.32 2.13
CA SER A 83 -8.54 15.79 3.22
C SER A 83 -9.58 14.72 3.48
N ILE A 84 -9.85 14.43 4.76
CA ILE A 84 -10.85 13.43 5.11
C ILE A 84 -12.24 13.78 4.54
N GLU A 85 -12.48 15.09 4.31
CA GLU A 85 -13.77 15.51 3.76
C GLU A 85 -14.00 15.02 2.35
N LYS A 86 -12.95 14.61 1.64
CA LYS A 86 -13.07 14.08 0.29
C LYS A 86 -13.46 12.61 0.26
N CYS A 87 -13.45 11.94 1.42
CA CYS A 87 -13.95 10.57 1.51
C CYS A 87 -15.43 10.54 1.15
N GLY A 88 -15.82 9.56 0.35
CA GLY A 88 -17.21 9.45 -0.10
C GLY A 88 -17.55 10.33 -1.28
N THR A 89 -16.57 11.09 -1.81
CA THR A 89 -16.79 11.94 -2.98
C THR A 89 -16.04 11.35 -4.18
N SER A 90 -16.21 11.97 -5.36
CA SER A 90 -15.49 11.55 -6.55
C SER A 90 -13.98 11.75 -6.44
N GLU A 91 -13.52 12.52 -5.44
CA GLU A 91 -12.09 12.77 -5.20
C GLU A 91 -11.42 11.70 -4.33
N GLU A 92 -12.18 10.76 -3.80
CA GLU A 92 -11.65 9.78 -2.84
C GLU A 92 -10.43 9.03 -3.37
N LYS A 93 -10.43 8.67 -4.65
CA LYS A 93 -9.33 7.91 -5.22
C LYS A 93 -8.04 8.73 -5.35
N ASN A 94 -8.12 10.05 -5.21
CA ASN A 94 -6.99 10.95 -5.40
C ASN A 94 -6.33 11.37 -4.09
N ILE A 95 -6.79 10.88 -2.96
CA ILE A 95 -6.29 11.31 -1.65
C ILE A 95 -5.57 10.16 -0.96
N PHE A 96 -4.60 10.52 -0.11
CA PHE A 96 -3.86 9.55 0.70
C PHE A 96 -4.69 9.22 1.94
N ASP A 97 -5.70 8.39 1.76
CA ASP A 97 -6.67 8.09 2.82
C ASP A 97 -7.45 6.84 2.42
N ALA A 98 -7.43 5.83 3.27
CA ALA A 98 -8.20 4.61 3.00
C ALA A 98 -9.70 4.85 3.11
N CYS A 99 -10.09 5.89 3.84
CA CYS A 99 -11.47 6.35 3.97
C CYS A 99 -12.41 5.36 4.65
N HIS A 100 -11.88 4.29 5.19
CA HIS A 100 -12.67 3.34 6.00
C HIS A 100 -11.70 2.41 6.72
N GLY A 101 -12.19 1.74 7.75
CA GLY A 101 -11.41 0.73 8.44
C GLY A 101 -11.25 -0.50 7.58
N LEU A 102 -10.01 -0.92 7.34
CA LEU A 102 -9.73 -2.14 6.59
C LEU A 102 -9.94 -3.32 7.52
N ALA A 103 -10.76 -4.28 7.07
CA ALA A 103 -10.96 -5.52 7.81
C ALA A 103 -9.75 -6.42 7.67
N THR A 104 -9.68 -7.47 8.49
CA THR A 104 -8.60 -8.45 8.41
C THR A 104 -8.51 -8.99 6.98
N GLY A 105 -7.32 -8.92 6.40
CA GLY A 105 -7.07 -9.41 5.04
C GLY A 105 -7.42 -8.41 3.94
N GLU A 106 -8.10 -7.33 4.28
CA GLU A 106 -8.45 -6.33 3.27
C GLU A 106 -7.23 -5.53 2.85
N ILE A 107 -7.19 -5.11 1.59
CA ILE A 107 -6.09 -4.33 1.04
C ILE A 107 -6.61 -2.99 0.55
N TRP A 108 -5.70 -2.01 0.53
CA TRP A 108 -5.96 -0.69 -0.04
C TRP A 108 -4.66 -0.20 -0.67
N SER A 109 -4.74 0.40 -1.85
CA SER A 109 -3.57 0.89 -2.58
C SER A 109 -3.72 2.37 -2.90
N PHE A 110 -2.58 3.07 -2.93
CA PHE A 110 -2.56 4.47 -3.30
C PHE A 110 -1.30 4.76 -4.10
N THR A 111 -1.44 5.56 -5.17
CA THR A 111 -0.32 5.98 -6.03
C THR A 111 0.14 7.36 -5.61
N PHE A 112 1.45 7.49 -5.35
CA PHE A 112 2.04 8.74 -4.85
C PHE A 112 2.62 9.54 -6.01
N ASN A 113 2.04 10.70 -6.29
CA ASN A 113 2.47 11.57 -7.37
C ASN A 113 3.26 12.79 -6.90
N GLU A 114 3.41 12.97 -5.59
CA GLU A 114 4.09 14.15 -5.04
C GLU A 114 5.38 13.75 -4.37
N VAL A 115 6.48 14.36 -4.81
CA VAL A 115 7.79 14.15 -4.19
C VAL A 115 7.80 14.81 -2.82
N GLY A 116 8.31 14.09 -1.82
CA GLY A 116 8.38 14.62 -0.47
C GLY A 116 8.41 13.51 0.56
N SER A 117 8.27 13.90 1.80
CA SER A 117 8.26 12.98 2.94
C SER A 117 6.91 13.12 3.62
N TRP A 118 6.10 12.08 3.54
CA TRP A 118 4.69 12.15 3.91
C TRP A 118 4.41 11.26 5.11
N ASN A 119 4.18 11.87 6.26
CA ASN A 119 3.80 11.15 7.47
C ASN A 119 2.35 10.71 7.34
N TYR A 120 2.03 9.57 7.91
CA TYR A 120 0.66 9.07 7.95
C TYR A 120 0.40 8.35 9.26
N HIS A 121 -0.84 8.02 9.52
CA HIS A 121 -1.23 7.42 10.78
C HIS A 121 -2.40 6.49 10.58
N ASP A 122 -2.75 5.78 11.65
CA ASP A 122 -3.94 4.95 11.69
C ASP A 122 -5.05 5.78 12.33
N HIS A 123 -6.08 6.08 11.56
CA HIS A 123 -7.20 6.90 12.04
C HIS A 123 -7.91 6.26 13.23
N LEU A 124 -7.87 4.92 13.34
CA LEU A 124 -8.61 4.18 14.36
C LEU A 124 -7.78 3.86 15.60
N VAL A 125 -6.44 3.95 15.52
CA VAL A 125 -5.57 3.55 16.63
C VAL A 125 -4.57 4.66 16.91
N ASN A 126 -4.78 5.36 17.99
CA ASN A 126 -3.89 6.45 18.38
C ASN A 126 -2.46 5.95 18.57
N GLY A 127 -1.49 6.73 18.09
CA GLY A 127 -0.09 6.41 18.29
C GLY A 127 0.52 5.49 17.25
N ARG A 128 -0.19 5.12 16.20
CA ARG A 128 0.33 4.29 15.11
C ARG A 128 0.67 5.21 13.94
N PHE A 129 1.95 5.27 13.59
CA PHE A 129 2.45 6.20 12.56
C PHE A 129 3.32 5.50 11.56
N GLY A 130 3.39 6.06 10.35
CA GLY A 130 4.29 5.63 9.30
C GLY A 130 4.76 6.82 8.50
N LYS A 131 5.67 6.57 7.55
CA LYS A 131 6.21 7.63 6.70
C LYS A 131 6.52 7.05 5.33
N ILE A 132 6.09 7.76 4.29
CA ILE A 132 6.42 7.41 2.91
C ILE A 132 7.30 8.52 2.35
N ILE A 133 8.48 8.15 1.85
CA ILE A 133 9.40 9.08 1.23
C ILE A 133 9.31 8.86 -0.28
N VAL A 134 8.92 9.90 -1.02
CA VAL A 134 8.74 9.81 -2.46
C VAL A 134 9.84 10.62 -3.12
N THR A 135 10.63 9.96 -3.97
CA THR A 135 11.74 10.59 -4.69
C THR A 135 11.39 10.73 -6.17
N GLU A 136 12.23 11.48 -6.92
CA GLU A 136 12.05 11.66 -8.35
C GLU A 136 12.11 10.36 -9.14
#